data_c47e815f747a7dd725fe8135b3ed2700
#
_entry.id   c47e815f747a7dd725fe8135b3ed2700
#
_cell.length_a   1.000
_cell.length_b   1.000
_cell.length_c   1.000
_cell.angle_alpha   90.00
_cell.angle_beta   90.00
_cell.angle_gamma   90.00
#
_symmetry.space_group_name_H-M   'P 1'
#
loop_
_entity.id
_entity.type
_entity.pdbx_description
1 polymer ?
#
loop_
_entity_poly.entity_id
_entity_poly.type
_entity_poly.pdbx_seq_one_letter_code
_entity_poly.pdbx_strand_id
1 'polypeptide(L)'
;MDAASIVGALATICSTTSFVPQAWKVIRTRDTSAISTGMYVVTVAGFSLWLGYGLLLGQWPLIVTNGVCLALSAFILVMKVLPRRQKEEVAETLDPTT
;
A
#
# COMPACT_ATOMS: atom_id res chain seq x y z
N MET A 1 11.05 -11.43 21.93
CA MET A 1 11.31 -10.55 20.76
C MET A 1 12.37 -9.53 21.12
N ASP A 2 13.30 -9.30 20.22
CA ASP A 2 14.30 -8.27 20.42
C ASP A 2 13.74 -6.87 20.14
N ALA A 3 14.52 -5.84 20.43
CA ALA A 3 14.09 -4.46 20.23
C ALA A 3 13.82 -4.16 18.75
N ALA A 4 14.62 -4.70 17.85
CA ALA A 4 14.45 -4.49 16.41
C ALA A 4 13.10 -5.07 15.93
N SER A 5 12.73 -6.25 16.40
CA SER A 5 11.45 -6.88 16.05
C SER A 5 10.26 -6.09 16.58
N ILE A 6 10.37 -5.55 17.81
CA ILE A 6 9.30 -4.73 18.40
C ILE A 6 9.12 -3.44 17.61
N VAL A 7 10.22 -2.75 17.30
CA VAL A 7 10.16 -1.52 16.51
C VAL A 7 9.61 -1.79 15.11
N GLY A 8 10.03 -2.90 14.49
CA GLY A 8 9.52 -3.29 13.18
C GLY A 8 8.03 -3.61 13.19
N ALA A 9 7.53 -4.28 14.23
CA ALA A 9 6.10 -4.56 14.38
C ALA A 9 5.30 -3.26 14.53
N LEU A 10 5.79 -2.33 15.34
CA LEU A 10 5.14 -1.03 15.51
C LEU A 10 5.15 -0.24 14.20
N ALA A 11 6.26 -0.26 13.45
CA ALA A 11 6.35 0.39 12.16
C ALA A 11 5.34 -0.19 11.17
N THR A 12 5.16 -1.51 11.16
CA THR A 12 4.18 -2.18 10.31
C THR A 12 2.76 -1.72 10.64
N ILE A 13 2.42 -1.64 11.93
CA ILE A 13 1.10 -1.19 12.37
C ILE A 13 0.86 0.26 11.95
N CYS A 14 1.82 1.14 12.18
CA CYS A 14 1.70 2.56 11.81
C CYS A 14 1.53 2.74 10.30
N SER A 15 2.37 2.05 9.51
CA SER A 15 2.33 2.16 8.05
C SER A 15 1.03 1.62 7.48
N THR A 16 0.58 0.46 7.98
CA THR A 16 -0.68 -0.15 7.55
C THR A 16 -1.85 0.78 7.88
N THR A 17 -1.87 1.34 9.08
CA THR A 17 -2.91 2.27 9.52
C THR A 17 -2.94 3.51 8.63
N SER A 18 -1.80 3.95 8.11
CA SER A 18 -1.71 5.10 7.21
C SER A 18 -2.30 4.81 5.83
N PHE A 19 -2.09 3.61 5.30
CA PHE A 19 -2.51 3.28 3.93
C PHE A 19 -3.91 2.68 3.83
N VAL A 20 -4.35 1.91 4.82
CA VAL A 20 -5.66 1.24 4.77
C VAL A 20 -6.81 2.23 4.59
N PRO A 21 -6.90 3.35 5.34
CA PRO A 21 -7.98 4.30 5.12
C PRO A 21 -7.98 4.90 3.71
N GLN A 22 -6.80 5.14 3.14
CA GLN A 22 -6.70 5.66 1.77
C GLN A 22 -7.20 4.65 0.75
N ALA A 23 -6.81 3.40 0.90
CA ALA A 23 -7.27 2.33 0.01
C ALA A 23 -8.80 2.17 0.13
N TRP A 24 -9.32 2.18 1.35
CA TRP A 24 -10.76 2.09 1.59
C TRP A 24 -11.53 3.26 0.98
N LYS A 25 -10.99 4.47 1.13
CA LYS A 25 -11.59 5.66 0.55
C LYS A 25 -11.68 5.55 -0.98
N VAL A 26 -10.63 5.05 -1.62
CA VAL A 26 -10.62 4.85 -3.07
C VAL A 26 -11.68 3.83 -3.48
N ILE A 27 -11.82 2.74 -2.72
CA ILE A 27 -12.84 1.72 -2.99
C ILE A 27 -14.25 2.30 -2.86
N ARG A 28 -14.49 3.11 -1.83
CA ARG A 28 -15.82 3.65 -1.52
C ARG A 28 -16.21 4.81 -2.45
N THR A 29 -15.29 5.72 -2.69
CA THR A 29 -15.60 6.97 -3.41
C THR A 29 -15.23 6.92 -4.88
N ARG A 30 -14.38 6.00 -5.29
CA ARG A 30 -13.76 5.92 -6.64
C ARG A 30 -13.04 7.22 -7.02
N ASP A 31 -12.79 8.09 -6.05
CA ASP A 31 -12.15 9.39 -6.28
C ASP A 31 -10.65 9.30 -5.96
N THR A 32 -9.84 9.44 -7.00
CA THR A 32 -8.38 9.42 -6.89
C THR A 32 -7.77 10.79 -7.24
N SER A 33 -8.57 11.84 -7.28
CA SER A 33 -8.12 13.17 -7.71
C SER A 33 -7.04 13.76 -6.80
N ALA A 34 -7.06 13.43 -5.51
CA ALA A 34 -6.06 13.92 -4.55
C ALA A 34 -4.75 13.11 -4.58
N ILE A 35 -4.70 12.02 -5.34
CA ILE A 35 -3.53 11.14 -5.38
C ILE A 35 -2.61 11.57 -6.51
N SER A 36 -1.35 11.86 -6.17
CA SER A 36 -0.32 12.19 -7.16
C SER A 36 0.26 10.90 -7.74
N THR A 37 0.07 10.70 -9.04
CA THR A 37 0.61 9.54 -9.75
C THR A 37 2.14 9.48 -9.63
N GLY A 38 2.83 10.60 -9.85
CA GLY A 38 4.28 10.65 -9.75
C GLY A 38 4.78 10.29 -8.36
N MET A 39 4.13 10.81 -7.31
CA MET A 39 4.50 10.54 -5.94
C MET A 39 4.33 9.05 -5.61
N TYR A 40 3.21 8.45 -6.04
CA TYR A 40 2.96 7.03 -5.76
C TYR A 40 3.86 6.11 -6.58
N VAL A 41 4.27 6.49 -7.80
CA VAL A 41 5.29 5.74 -8.54
C VAL A 41 6.59 5.68 -7.76
N VAL A 42 7.04 6.80 -7.23
CA VAL A 42 8.26 6.86 -6.40
C VAL A 42 8.07 6.05 -5.11
N THR A 43 6.92 6.15 -4.49
CA THR A 43 6.60 5.41 -3.26
C THR A 43 6.64 3.90 -3.49
N VAL A 44 5.99 3.41 -4.55
CA VAL A 44 5.98 2.00 -4.91
C VAL A 44 7.41 1.51 -5.21
N ALA A 45 8.17 2.30 -5.96
CA ALA A 45 9.58 1.98 -6.26
C ALA A 45 10.40 1.88 -4.97
N GLY A 46 10.20 2.82 -4.04
CA GLY A 46 10.90 2.83 -2.75
C GLY A 46 10.60 1.59 -1.92
N PHE A 47 9.32 1.24 -1.77
CA PHE A 47 8.93 0.04 -1.03
C PHE A 47 9.45 -1.23 -1.69
N SER A 48 9.47 -1.27 -3.02
CA SER A 48 10.01 -2.42 -3.76
C SER A 48 11.51 -2.61 -3.48
N LEU A 49 12.27 -1.52 -3.50
CA LEU A 49 13.71 -1.56 -3.21
C LEU A 49 13.98 -1.95 -1.75
N TRP A 50 13.23 -1.39 -0.80
CA TRP A 50 13.38 -1.74 0.60
C TRP A 50 12.97 -3.18 0.87
N LEU A 51 11.93 -3.68 0.20
CA LEU A 51 11.55 -5.09 0.30
C LEU A 51 12.67 -5.98 -0.19
N GLY A 52 13.26 -5.66 -1.35
CA GLY A 52 14.41 -6.39 -1.88
C GLY A 52 15.58 -6.39 -0.90
N TYR A 53 15.87 -5.24 -0.31
CA TYR A 53 16.94 -5.10 0.68
C TYR A 53 16.66 -5.98 1.90
N GLY A 54 15.43 -5.96 2.41
CA GLY A 54 15.03 -6.82 3.53
C GLY A 54 15.15 -8.30 3.21
N LEU A 55 14.78 -8.72 2.00
CA LEU A 55 14.90 -10.11 1.55
C LEU A 55 16.36 -10.54 1.49
N LEU A 56 17.23 -9.66 1.00
CA LEU A 56 18.67 -9.97 0.91
C LEU A 56 19.31 -10.11 2.29
N LEU A 57 18.84 -9.34 3.28
CA LEU A 57 19.34 -9.40 4.65
C LEU A 57 18.62 -10.43 5.52
N GLY A 58 17.49 -10.96 5.07
CA GLY A 58 16.68 -11.88 5.87
C GLY A 58 16.04 -11.21 7.06
N GLN A 59 15.73 -9.91 6.99
CA GLN A 59 15.16 -9.13 8.09
C GLN A 59 13.64 -9.11 7.97
N TRP A 60 12.95 -9.94 8.78
CA TRP A 60 11.50 -10.06 8.68
C TRP A 60 10.74 -8.75 8.92
N PRO A 61 11.17 -7.81 9.83
CA PRO A 61 10.43 -6.56 9.97
C PRO A 61 10.42 -5.71 8.69
N LEU A 62 11.55 -5.67 7.98
CA LEU A 62 11.64 -4.97 6.70
C LEU A 62 10.78 -5.64 5.64
N ILE A 63 10.78 -6.98 5.61
CA ILE A 63 10.01 -7.75 4.63
C ILE A 63 8.51 -7.51 4.83
N VAL A 64 8.02 -7.65 6.06
CA VAL A 64 6.59 -7.51 6.36
C VAL A 64 6.13 -6.08 6.12
N THR A 65 6.84 -5.10 6.67
CA THR A 65 6.45 -3.69 6.56
C THR A 65 6.41 -3.24 5.10
N ASN A 66 7.48 -3.52 4.36
CA ASN A 66 7.56 -3.06 2.97
C ASN A 66 6.66 -3.87 2.05
N GLY A 67 6.46 -5.16 2.34
CA GLY A 67 5.52 -5.99 1.60
C GLY A 67 4.08 -5.49 1.72
N VAL A 68 3.63 -5.20 2.94
CA VAL A 68 2.29 -4.66 3.19
C VAL A 68 2.13 -3.28 2.55
N CYS A 69 3.09 -2.39 2.77
CA CYS A 69 3.04 -1.04 2.20
C CYS A 69 3.09 -1.06 0.68
N LEU A 70 3.90 -1.95 0.11
CA LEU A 70 3.96 -2.11 -1.35
C LEU A 70 2.60 -2.56 -1.90
N ALA A 71 1.97 -3.55 -1.28
CA ALA A 71 0.68 -4.04 -1.73
C ALA A 71 -0.39 -2.93 -1.70
N LEU A 72 -0.45 -2.18 -0.58
CA LEU A 72 -1.45 -1.12 -0.42
C LEU A 72 -1.19 0.06 -1.35
N SER A 73 0.07 0.51 -1.44
CA SER A 73 0.41 1.65 -2.30
C SER A 73 0.29 1.30 -3.77
N ALA A 74 0.65 0.08 -4.16
CA ALA A 74 0.48 -0.39 -5.53
C ALA A 74 -1.00 -0.45 -5.90
N PHE A 75 -1.86 -0.93 -4.98
CA PHE A 75 -3.30 -0.94 -5.21
C PHE A 75 -3.82 0.48 -5.45
N ILE A 76 -3.42 1.44 -4.61
CA ILE A 76 -3.85 2.83 -4.75
C ILE A 76 -3.38 3.41 -6.09
N LEU A 77 -2.12 3.15 -6.45
CA LEU A 77 -1.57 3.61 -7.73
C LEU A 77 -2.33 3.02 -8.91
N VAL A 78 -2.60 1.71 -8.89
CA VAL A 78 -3.34 1.04 -9.94
C VAL A 78 -4.74 1.66 -10.09
N MET A 79 -5.43 1.89 -8.98
CA MET A 79 -6.74 2.53 -9.00
C MET A 79 -6.67 3.95 -9.58
N LYS A 80 -5.57 4.68 -9.29
CA LYS A 80 -5.38 6.02 -9.85
C LYS A 80 -5.27 6.02 -11.36
N VAL A 81 -4.54 5.06 -11.93
CA VAL A 81 -4.24 5.04 -13.37
C VAL A 81 -5.23 4.23 -14.21
N LEU A 82 -6.09 3.42 -13.59
CA LEU A 82 -7.08 2.64 -14.33
C LEU A 82 -8.11 3.55 -15.01
N PRO A 83 -8.58 3.16 -16.20
CA PRO A 83 -9.75 3.82 -16.79
C PRO A 83 -10.94 3.74 -15.85
N ARG A 84 -11.80 4.74 -15.89
CA ARG A 84 -12.94 4.85 -14.97
C ARG A 84 -13.79 3.58 -14.90
N ARG A 85 -14.05 2.97 -16.05
CA ARG A 85 -14.86 1.74 -16.10
C ARG A 85 -14.23 0.60 -15.33
N GLN A 86 -12.93 0.36 -15.52
CA GLN A 86 -12.23 -0.71 -14.81
C GLN A 86 -12.08 -0.40 -13.33
N LYS A 87 -11.86 0.88 -13.00
CA LYS A 87 -11.81 1.33 -11.62
C LYS A 87 -13.12 1.02 -10.90
N GLU A 88 -14.25 1.30 -11.52
CA GLU A 88 -15.56 1.03 -10.95
C GLU A 88 -15.80 -0.47 -10.78
N GLU A 89 -15.41 -1.29 -11.74
CA GLU A 89 -15.52 -2.74 -11.65
C GLU A 89 -14.74 -3.30 -10.47
N VAL A 90 -13.50 -2.84 -10.28
CA VAL A 90 -12.67 -3.27 -9.15
C VAL A 90 -13.30 -2.83 -7.83
N ALA A 91 -13.73 -1.58 -7.76
CA ALA A 91 -14.34 -1.03 -6.54
C ALA A 91 -15.62 -1.75 -6.17
N GLU A 92 -16.47 -2.08 -7.13
CA GLU A 92 -17.71 -2.83 -6.88
C GLU A 92 -17.41 -4.23 -6.34
N THR A 93 -16.38 -4.88 -6.87
CA THR A 93 -15.96 -6.20 -6.41
C THR A 93 -15.48 -6.18 -4.96
N LEU A 94 -14.76 -5.13 -4.58
CA LEU A 94 -14.13 -5.02 -3.25
C LEU A 94 -15.01 -4.32 -2.22
N ASP A 95 -15.99 -3.51 -2.65
CA ASP A 95 -16.83 -2.74 -1.74
C ASP A 95 -18.04 -3.57 -1.30
N PRO A 96 -18.11 -3.97 -0.02
CA PRO A 96 -19.21 -4.81 0.45
C PRO A 96 -20.54 -4.07 0.56
N THR A 97 -20.54 -2.75 0.34
CA THR A 97 -21.77 -1.93 0.46
C THR A 97 -22.46 -1.70 -0.89
N THR A 98 -21.90 -2.20 -1.99
CA THR A 98 -22.51 -2.05 -3.31
C THR A 98 -23.21 -3.31 -3.77
#